data_173cec17b6accd9b05b02e6b0c5204d0
#
_entry.id   173cec17b6accd9b05b02e6b0c5204d0
#
_cell.length_a   1.000
_cell.length_b   1.000
_cell.length_c   1.000
_cell.angle_alpha   90.00
_cell.angle_beta   90.00
_cell.angle_gamma   90.00
#
_symmetry.space_group_name_H-M   'P 1'
#
loop_
_entity.id
_entity.type
_entity.pdbx_description
1 polymer ?
#
loop_
_entity_poly.entity_id
_entity_poly.type
_entity_poly.pdbx_seq_one_letter_code
_entity_poly.pdbx_strand_id
1 'polypeptide(L)'
;MSRILVISNGHGEDISGCLLAKRLIELGNHVDALPIVGDGNSYLRENIRIIGKTRLFNTGGLGYNSFKGRLDDLVNGQIFYLLKKFFLTYSLRKKYDSFLVVGDIVPILFAWFCRKKYFLYLVAYSSHYEGKLVLPWPCEFCLKSNLSLIHIW
;
A
#
# COMPACT_ATOMS: atom_id res chain seq x y z
N MET A 1 -1.30 -5.38 -22.17
CA MET A 1 -2.10 -4.52 -21.30
C MET A 1 -2.40 -5.28 -20.03
N SER A 2 -1.80 -4.88 -18.92
CA SER A 2 -1.95 -5.57 -17.62
C SER A 2 -2.91 -4.79 -16.71
N ARG A 3 -3.58 -5.51 -15.82
CA ARG A 3 -4.42 -4.91 -14.76
C ARG A 3 -3.63 -4.86 -13.47
N ILE A 4 -3.37 -3.67 -12.96
CA ILE A 4 -2.53 -3.42 -11.79
C ILE A 4 -3.35 -2.79 -10.69
N LEU A 5 -3.22 -3.30 -9.45
CA LEU A 5 -3.79 -2.67 -8.27
C LEU A 5 -2.68 -1.98 -7.48
N VAL A 6 -2.80 -0.66 -7.32
CA VAL A 6 -1.93 0.12 -6.45
C VAL A 6 -2.48 0.09 -5.04
N ILE A 7 -1.68 -0.34 -4.07
CA ILE A 7 -2.05 -0.40 -2.65
C ILE A 7 -1.15 0.55 -1.89
N SER A 8 -1.71 1.54 -1.22
CA SER A 8 -1.01 2.58 -0.46
C SER A 8 -1.56 2.71 0.96
N ASN A 9 -0.78 3.26 1.89
CA ASN A 9 -1.12 3.29 3.31
C ASN A 9 -0.87 4.66 3.95
N GLY A 10 -1.42 5.72 3.38
CA GLY A 10 -1.33 7.06 3.94
C GLY A 10 -1.20 8.15 2.89
N HIS A 11 -1.25 9.41 3.33
CA HIS A 11 -1.32 10.54 2.41
C HIS A 11 -0.06 10.69 1.54
N GLY A 12 1.12 10.52 2.11
CA GLY A 12 2.39 10.60 1.36
C GLY A 12 2.55 9.44 0.36
N GLU A 13 2.16 8.25 0.79
CA GLU A 13 2.15 7.06 -0.04
C GLU A 13 1.10 7.14 -1.15
N ASP A 14 -0.05 7.77 -0.90
CA ASP A 14 -1.08 8.01 -1.91
C ASP A 14 -0.57 8.93 -3.02
N ILE A 15 0.20 9.97 -2.68
CA ILE A 15 0.83 10.86 -3.68
C ILE A 15 1.82 10.08 -4.54
N SER A 16 2.73 9.36 -3.92
CA SER A 16 3.73 8.54 -4.63
C SER A 16 3.08 7.46 -5.47
N GLY A 17 2.08 6.77 -4.92
CA GLY A 17 1.30 5.75 -5.61
C GLY A 17 0.53 6.31 -6.81
N CYS A 18 -0.01 7.51 -6.68
CA CYS A 18 -0.72 8.21 -7.75
C CYS A 18 0.22 8.55 -8.92
N LEU A 19 1.42 9.06 -8.64
CA LEU A 19 2.43 9.37 -9.68
C LEU A 19 2.84 8.10 -10.44
N LEU A 20 3.09 7.01 -9.72
CA LEU A 20 3.43 5.73 -10.34
C LEU A 20 2.25 5.17 -11.15
N ALA A 21 1.02 5.28 -10.64
CA ALA A 21 -0.19 4.85 -11.33
C ALA A 21 -0.38 5.60 -12.65
N LYS A 22 -0.18 6.92 -12.68
CA LYS A 22 -0.23 7.73 -13.91
C LYS A 22 0.75 7.19 -14.94
N ARG A 23 1.99 6.97 -14.53
CA ARG A 23 3.00 6.45 -15.45
C ARG A 23 2.66 5.06 -15.99
N LEU A 24 2.09 4.18 -15.18
CA LEU A 24 1.63 2.88 -15.62
C LEU A 24 0.46 2.96 -16.60
N ILE A 25 -0.45 3.92 -16.41
CA ILE A 25 -1.56 4.19 -17.35
C ILE A 25 -1.02 4.70 -18.69
N GLU A 26 -0.07 5.66 -18.68
CA GLU A 26 0.60 6.14 -19.90
C GLU A 26 1.29 5.02 -20.68
N LEU A 27 1.78 4.00 -19.99
CA LEU A 27 2.37 2.79 -20.59
C LEU A 27 1.31 1.77 -21.07
N GLY A 28 0.04 2.14 -21.09
CA GLY A 28 -1.04 1.33 -21.62
C GLY A 28 -1.60 0.27 -20.65
N ASN A 29 -1.37 0.40 -19.35
CA ASN A 29 -1.93 -0.52 -18.36
C ASN A 29 -3.25 0.01 -17.79
N HIS A 30 -4.09 -0.89 -17.31
CA HIS A 30 -5.28 -0.55 -16.53
C HIS A 30 -4.92 -0.54 -15.05
N VAL A 31 -5.09 0.59 -14.39
CA VAL A 31 -4.69 0.78 -12.99
C VAL A 31 -5.87 1.24 -12.15
N ASP A 32 -6.11 0.52 -11.06
CA ASP A 32 -7.02 0.93 -9.98
C ASP A 32 -6.20 1.16 -8.70
N ALA A 33 -6.71 2.00 -7.80
CA ALA A 33 -6.06 2.30 -6.52
C ALA A 33 -6.86 1.76 -5.33
N LEU A 34 -6.17 1.29 -4.31
CA LEU A 34 -6.74 0.87 -3.03
C LEU A 34 -5.97 1.53 -1.90
N PRO A 35 -6.28 2.78 -1.55
CA PRO A 35 -5.74 3.41 -0.34
C PRO A 35 -6.30 2.69 0.89
N ILE A 36 -5.40 2.18 1.74
CA ILE A 36 -5.79 1.49 2.98
C ILE A 36 -6.24 2.52 3.99
N VAL A 37 -5.40 3.52 4.26
CA VAL A 37 -5.68 4.65 5.14
C VAL A 37 -5.54 5.92 4.33
N GLY A 38 -6.40 6.89 4.56
CA GLY A 38 -6.39 8.14 3.81
C GLY A 38 -7.73 8.41 3.15
N ASP A 39 -7.84 9.55 2.50
CA ASP A 39 -9.02 9.95 1.73
C ASP A 39 -8.93 9.55 0.24
N GLY A 40 -7.74 9.21 -0.23
CA GLY A 40 -7.49 8.85 -1.62
C GLY A 40 -7.61 10.04 -2.60
N ASN A 41 -7.67 11.27 -2.11
CA ASN A 41 -7.87 12.46 -2.93
C ASN A 41 -6.84 12.61 -4.04
N SER A 42 -5.60 12.15 -3.82
CA SER A 42 -4.55 12.17 -4.83
C SER A 42 -4.95 11.38 -6.09
N TYR A 43 -5.54 10.22 -5.91
CA TYR A 43 -6.02 9.38 -7.02
C TYR A 43 -7.26 9.96 -7.70
N LEU A 44 -8.20 10.50 -6.91
CA LEU A 44 -9.44 11.10 -7.46
C LEU A 44 -9.15 12.29 -8.36
N ARG A 45 -8.19 13.14 -8.00
CA ARG A 45 -7.78 14.30 -8.81
C ARG A 45 -7.25 13.89 -10.18
N GLU A 46 -6.67 12.72 -10.29
CA GLU A 46 -6.11 12.18 -11.53
C GLU A 46 -7.06 11.18 -12.23
N ASN A 47 -8.34 11.15 -11.84
CA ASN A 47 -9.36 10.25 -12.37
C ASN A 47 -8.99 8.77 -12.27
N ILE A 48 -8.17 8.37 -11.29
CA ILE A 48 -7.82 6.99 -11.02
C ILE A 48 -8.90 6.40 -10.11
N ARG A 49 -9.48 5.28 -10.54
CA ARG A 49 -10.56 4.63 -9.81
C ARG A 49 -10.08 4.09 -8.47
N ILE A 50 -10.77 4.48 -7.39
CA ILE A 50 -10.54 3.95 -6.05
C ILE A 50 -11.45 2.74 -5.79
N ILE A 51 -10.86 1.69 -5.25
CA ILE A 51 -11.56 0.47 -4.85
C ILE A 51 -11.88 0.50 -3.37
N GLY A 52 -13.17 0.38 -3.07
CA GLY A 52 -13.69 0.36 -1.69
C GLY A 52 -13.77 1.75 -1.04
N LYS A 53 -14.34 1.77 0.17
CA LYS A 53 -14.49 3.02 0.94
C LYS A 53 -13.17 3.43 1.56
N THR A 54 -12.87 4.70 1.54
CA THR A 54 -11.72 5.31 2.22
C THR A 54 -12.10 5.80 3.62
N ARG A 55 -11.15 5.84 4.52
CA ARG A 55 -11.33 6.39 5.87
C ARG A 55 -10.05 7.06 6.36
N LEU A 56 -10.20 8.26 6.88
CA LEU A 56 -9.16 8.96 7.61
C LEU A 56 -9.15 8.49 9.07
N PHE A 57 -7.97 8.29 9.61
CA PHE A 57 -7.74 8.07 11.03
C PHE A 57 -6.89 9.22 11.58
N ASN A 58 -7.20 9.66 12.79
CA ASN A 58 -6.52 10.80 13.42
C ASN A 58 -5.01 10.60 13.63
N THR A 59 -4.56 9.34 13.62
CA THR A 59 -3.15 8.95 13.79
C THR A 59 -2.39 8.81 12.47
N GLY A 60 -3.04 9.04 11.33
CA GLY A 60 -2.40 8.93 10.01
C GLY A 60 -1.99 7.52 9.60
N GLY A 61 -2.48 6.49 10.31
CA GLY A 61 -2.11 5.09 10.11
C GLY A 61 -1.73 4.41 11.42
N LEU A 62 -1.06 3.27 11.38
CA LEU A 62 -0.53 2.61 12.58
C LEU A 62 0.61 3.45 13.18
N GLY A 63 0.24 4.48 13.95
CA GLY A 63 1.17 5.44 14.54
C GLY A 63 2.22 4.78 15.44
N TYR A 64 3.46 4.97 15.11
CA TYR A 64 4.60 4.49 15.86
C TYR A 64 4.81 5.19 17.21
N ASN A 65 4.11 6.28 17.51
CA ASN A 65 4.53 7.26 18.50
C ASN A 65 3.89 7.21 19.89
N SER A 66 2.87 6.40 20.17
CA SER A 66 2.39 6.23 21.57
C SER A 66 1.49 5.01 21.77
N PHE A 67 1.66 4.36 22.93
CA PHE A 67 0.77 3.27 23.38
C PHE A 67 -0.69 3.72 23.54
N LYS A 68 -0.93 4.96 23.93
CA LYS A 68 -2.28 5.54 24.04
C LYS A 68 -2.95 5.70 22.68
N GLY A 69 -2.24 6.17 21.66
CA GLY A 69 -2.79 6.29 20.31
C GLY A 69 -3.20 4.94 19.71
N ARG A 70 -2.47 3.84 20.03
CA ARG A 70 -2.82 2.48 19.59
C ARG A 70 -4.10 1.96 20.23
N LEU A 71 -4.35 2.27 21.51
CA LEU A 71 -5.57 1.87 22.20
C LEU A 71 -6.79 2.63 21.66
N ASP A 72 -6.65 3.92 21.38
CA ASP A 72 -7.71 4.74 20.80
C ASP A 72 -8.07 4.29 19.38
N ASP A 73 -7.09 3.90 18.57
CA ASP A 73 -7.32 3.36 17.22
C ASP A 73 -7.99 1.99 17.25
N LEU A 74 -7.64 1.14 18.21
CA LEU A 74 -8.32 -0.14 18.49
C LEU A 74 -9.79 0.07 18.83
N VAL A 75 -10.09 1.02 19.72
CA VAL A 75 -11.45 1.38 20.14
C VAL A 75 -12.25 1.98 18.98
N ASN A 76 -11.61 2.72 18.07
CA ASN A 76 -12.23 3.34 16.90
C ASN A 76 -12.50 2.37 15.73
N GLY A 77 -12.32 1.07 15.92
CA GLY A 77 -12.64 0.03 14.93
C GLY A 77 -11.63 -0.03 13.76
N GLN A 78 -10.41 0.45 13.93
CA GLN A 78 -9.37 0.42 12.92
C GLN A 78 -9.04 -1.01 12.48
N ILE A 79 -8.93 -1.96 13.43
CA ILE A 79 -8.66 -3.36 13.11
C ILE A 79 -9.76 -3.94 12.22
N PHE A 80 -11.01 -3.68 12.56
CA PHE A 80 -12.14 -4.18 11.77
C PHE A 80 -12.17 -3.60 10.36
N TYR A 81 -11.80 -2.34 10.25
CA TYR A 81 -11.65 -1.67 8.96
C TYR A 81 -10.50 -2.29 8.13
N LEU A 82 -9.33 -2.52 8.72
CA LEU A 82 -8.20 -3.17 8.07
C LEU A 82 -8.54 -4.60 7.62
N LEU A 83 -9.23 -5.36 8.45
CA LEU A 83 -9.71 -6.70 8.08
C LEU A 83 -10.66 -6.64 6.88
N LYS A 84 -11.62 -5.70 6.86
CA LYS A 84 -12.51 -5.50 5.70
C LYS A 84 -11.72 -5.16 4.44
N LYS A 85 -10.72 -4.27 4.54
CA LYS A 85 -9.83 -3.92 3.42
C LYS A 85 -9.03 -5.13 2.95
N PHE A 86 -8.51 -5.92 3.89
CA PHE A 86 -7.79 -7.15 3.58
C PHE A 86 -8.67 -8.15 2.81
N PHE A 87 -9.86 -8.45 3.30
CA PHE A 87 -10.80 -9.36 2.62
C PHE A 87 -11.22 -8.83 1.25
N LEU A 88 -11.41 -7.52 1.11
CA LEU A 88 -11.66 -6.88 -0.18
C LEU A 88 -10.49 -7.13 -1.14
N THR A 89 -9.26 -6.86 -0.71
CA THR A 89 -8.05 -7.09 -1.52
C THR A 89 -7.94 -8.55 -1.93
N TYR A 90 -8.15 -9.45 -0.98
CA TYR A 90 -8.11 -10.89 -1.23
C TYR A 90 -9.17 -11.36 -2.23
N SER A 91 -10.39 -10.85 -2.15
CA SER A 91 -11.47 -11.16 -3.10
C SER A 91 -11.16 -10.66 -4.52
N LEU A 92 -10.47 -9.54 -4.62
CA LEU A 92 -10.12 -8.92 -5.89
C LEU A 92 -8.84 -9.47 -6.53
N ARG A 93 -8.05 -10.29 -5.81
CA ARG A 93 -6.74 -10.77 -6.27
C ARG A 93 -6.75 -11.45 -7.65
N LYS A 94 -7.88 -12.07 -8.04
CA LYS A 94 -8.02 -12.71 -9.36
C LYS A 94 -8.28 -11.73 -10.50
N LYS A 95 -8.69 -10.48 -10.19
CA LYS A 95 -9.02 -9.45 -11.18
C LYS A 95 -7.79 -8.69 -11.66
N TYR A 96 -6.68 -8.76 -10.93
CA TYR A 96 -5.44 -8.06 -11.23
C TYR A 96 -4.31 -9.04 -11.52
N ASP A 97 -3.43 -8.67 -12.44
CA ASP A 97 -2.27 -9.47 -12.81
C ASP A 97 -1.13 -9.30 -11.80
N SER A 98 -0.97 -8.08 -11.30
CA SER A 98 0.05 -7.73 -10.31
C SER A 98 -0.41 -6.61 -9.38
N PHE A 99 0.30 -6.45 -8.26
CA PHE A 99 0.10 -5.35 -7.33
C PHE A 99 1.31 -4.41 -7.35
N LEU A 100 1.06 -3.12 -7.19
CA LEU A 100 2.07 -2.13 -6.83
C LEU A 100 1.82 -1.70 -5.40
N VAL A 101 2.74 -2.01 -4.52
CA VAL A 101 2.66 -1.75 -3.08
C VAL A 101 3.48 -0.51 -2.76
N VAL A 102 2.85 0.49 -2.17
CA VAL A 102 3.48 1.76 -1.81
C VAL A 102 3.33 1.98 -0.32
N GLY A 103 4.45 2.05 0.38
CA GLY A 103 4.47 2.33 1.81
C GLY A 103 5.13 1.24 2.66
N ASP A 104 4.52 0.95 3.79
CA ASP A 104 5.06 0.17 4.89
C ASP A 104 4.61 -1.31 4.92
N ILE A 105 4.71 -1.92 6.10
CA ILE A 105 4.40 -3.33 6.34
C ILE A 105 2.96 -3.72 6.02
N VAL A 106 1.98 -2.83 6.22
CA VAL A 106 0.55 -3.19 6.10
C VAL A 106 0.18 -3.54 4.66
N PRO A 107 0.45 -2.69 3.65
CA PRO A 107 0.19 -3.04 2.26
C PRO A 107 1.06 -4.20 1.75
N ILE A 108 2.28 -4.37 2.29
CA ILE A 108 3.14 -5.54 1.98
C ILE A 108 2.46 -6.83 2.41
N LEU A 109 1.97 -6.89 3.65
CA LEU A 109 1.25 -8.07 4.16
C LEU A 109 0.00 -8.38 3.33
N PHE A 110 -0.76 -7.37 2.92
CA PHE A 110 -1.93 -7.55 2.06
C PHE A 110 -1.56 -8.23 0.74
N ALA A 111 -0.51 -7.75 0.07
CA ALA A 111 -0.05 -8.32 -1.19
C ALA A 111 0.50 -9.74 -1.02
N TRP A 112 1.27 -9.97 0.04
CA TRP A 112 1.87 -11.26 0.35
C TRP A 112 0.80 -12.34 0.60
N PHE A 113 -0.19 -12.07 1.45
CA PHE A 113 -1.28 -13.00 1.70
C PHE A 113 -2.14 -13.28 0.46
N CYS A 114 -2.23 -12.32 -0.46
CA CYS A 114 -2.92 -12.53 -1.73
C CYS A 114 -2.17 -13.45 -2.70
N ARG A 115 -0.92 -13.83 -2.39
CA ARG A 115 -0.04 -14.66 -3.23
C ARG A 115 0.03 -14.17 -4.67
N LYS A 116 0.10 -12.86 -4.85
CA LYS A 116 0.24 -12.21 -6.16
C LYS A 116 1.65 -11.69 -6.35
N LYS A 117 2.10 -11.63 -7.60
CA LYS A 117 3.30 -10.88 -7.95
C LYS A 117 3.07 -9.41 -7.56
N TYR A 118 3.99 -8.84 -6.82
CA TYR A 118 3.92 -7.43 -6.45
C TYR A 118 5.27 -6.74 -6.59
N PHE A 119 5.19 -5.45 -6.87
CA PHE A 119 6.31 -4.53 -6.89
C PHE A 119 6.20 -3.65 -5.65
N LEU A 120 7.30 -3.41 -4.98
CA LEU A 120 7.34 -2.61 -3.76
C LEU A 120 8.06 -1.30 -4.00
N TYR A 121 7.40 -0.21 -3.63
CA TYR A 121 7.98 1.12 -3.55
C TYR A 121 7.97 1.57 -2.08
N LEU A 122 9.16 1.66 -1.48
CA LEU A 122 9.34 2.14 -0.11
C LEU A 122 9.51 3.65 -0.11
N VAL A 123 8.57 4.35 0.51
CA VAL A 123 8.66 5.79 0.72
C VAL A 123 9.59 6.07 1.89
N ALA A 124 10.39 7.13 1.79
CA ALA A 124 11.34 7.58 2.81
C ALA A 124 12.50 6.62 3.13
N TYR A 125 12.77 5.64 2.27
CA TYR A 125 14.01 4.87 2.34
C TYR A 125 15.09 5.50 1.46
N SER A 126 16.27 5.72 2.02
CA SER A 126 17.44 6.18 1.28
C SER A 126 18.64 5.28 1.55
N SER A 127 19.06 4.54 0.55
CA SER A 127 20.27 3.70 0.61
C SER A 127 21.56 4.50 0.87
N HIS A 128 21.53 5.81 0.57
CA HIS A 128 22.67 6.70 0.81
C HIS A 128 22.89 6.95 2.31
N TYR A 129 21.82 7.04 3.10
CA TYR A 129 21.89 7.31 4.54
C TYR A 129 21.86 6.05 5.40
N GLU A 130 21.21 4.99 4.95
CA GLU A 130 20.94 3.80 5.76
C GLU A 130 21.71 2.54 5.34
N GLY A 131 22.60 2.62 4.37
CA GLY A 131 23.52 1.56 3.94
C GLY A 131 22.89 0.22 3.56
N LYS A 132 22.20 -0.46 4.47
CA LYS A 132 21.48 -1.72 4.22
C LYS A 132 20.00 -1.54 4.55
N LEU A 133 19.13 -2.07 3.69
CA LEU A 133 17.70 -2.13 3.94
C LEU A 133 17.44 -3.04 5.15
N VAL A 134 17.20 -2.44 6.32
CA VAL A 134 16.79 -3.15 7.53
C VAL A 134 15.27 -3.03 7.63
N LEU A 135 14.58 -4.05 7.14
CA LEU A 135 13.14 -4.15 7.30
C LEU A 135 12.80 -4.90 8.59
N PRO A 136 11.67 -4.56 9.24
CA PRO A 136 11.16 -5.40 10.34
C PRO A 136 11.03 -6.84 9.88
N TRP A 137 11.36 -7.79 10.77
CA TRP A 137 11.41 -9.23 10.47
C TRP A 137 10.24 -9.77 9.60
N PRO A 138 8.97 -9.42 9.85
CA PRO A 138 7.89 -9.91 8.99
C PRO A 138 8.00 -9.42 7.55
N CYS A 139 8.48 -8.20 7.32
CA CYS A 139 8.69 -7.64 5.99
C CYS A 139 9.83 -8.34 5.26
N GLU A 140 10.93 -8.59 5.92
CA GLU A 140 12.08 -9.27 5.32
C GLU A 140 11.72 -10.68 4.84
N PHE A 141 10.96 -11.41 5.66
CA PHE A 141 10.43 -12.72 5.28
C PHE A 141 9.48 -12.66 4.08
N CYS A 142 8.54 -11.72 4.07
CA CYS A 142 7.62 -11.51 2.96
C CYS A 142 8.35 -11.13 1.68
N LEU A 143 9.42 -10.35 1.79
CA LEU A 143 10.24 -9.93 0.66
C LEU A 143 11.01 -11.11 0.05
N LYS A 144 11.66 -11.93 0.84
CA LYS A 144 12.44 -13.07 0.37
C LYS A 144 11.60 -14.13 -0.34
N SER A 145 10.29 -14.21 -0.05
CA SER A 145 9.43 -15.25 -0.57
C SER A 145 8.78 -14.95 -1.93
N ASN A 146 8.70 -13.68 -2.40
CA ASN A 146 7.92 -13.34 -3.62
C ASN A 146 8.33 -12.04 -4.34
N LEU A 147 9.57 -11.56 -4.23
CA LEU A 147 9.88 -10.20 -4.64
C LEU A 147 10.46 -10.03 -6.05
N SER A 148 9.90 -9.04 -6.78
CA SER A 148 10.65 -8.25 -7.75
C SER A 148 10.82 -6.84 -7.15
N LEU A 149 11.97 -6.56 -6.55
CA LEU A 149 12.33 -5.23 -6.06
C LEU A 149 12.57 -4.30 -7.26
N ILE A 150 11.81 -3.22 -7.34
CA ILE A 150 12.18 -2.08 -8.17
C ILE A 150 12.85 -1.09 -7.22
N HIS A 151 14.18 -1.03 -7.28
CA HIS A 151 14.93 0.11 -6.76
C HIS A 151 14.80 1.25 -7.77
N ILE A 152 14.09 2.31 -7.40
CA ILE A 152 14.13 3.58 -8.13
C ILE A 152 15.14 4.45 -7.35
N TRP A 153 16.23 4.77 -8.01
CA TRP A 153 17.26 5.73 -7.54
C TRP A 153 16.73 7.15 -7.69
#